data_49bce5e3b7b92f572ab4f494b588c033
#
_entry.id   49bce5e3b7b92f572ab4f494b588c033
#
_cell.length_a   1.000
_cell.length_b   1.000
_cell.length_c   1.000
_cell.angle_alpha   90.00
_cell.angle_beta   90.00
_cell.angle_gamma   90.00
#
_symmetry.space_group_name_H-M   'P 1'
#
loop_
_entity.id
_entity.type
_entity.pdbx_description
1 polymer ?
#
loop_
_entity_poly.entity_id
_entity_poly.type
_entity_poly.pdbx_seq_one_letter_code
_entity_poly.pdbx_strand_id
1 'polypeptide(L)'
;DGSADLWSAWTLDPIVLAGFVTLVGGYTLAIVRLWRRAGIGRGIAPWEVASFSAGTAAFLLAMVWPLDALGEVLFSAHMAQHIVLTAVVPPLLWLGRPVILLWSLPRCLRRKIGALLQARPVRKFWIWATLPLPAFVLEGAVLWGWHAPVAIEAALANEAIHAAMHLSFFVGGLLFWHALAHAGRRHGAGYAETAALSFLTMMHTGLLGALLTFAPRPLYLAYGDSPLAWGLTPLEDQQLAGLIMWVICGTIYIVAGVLLLAAWIRQVERRSASATFMSGYKPGSPAFGVDRSNAAAHPRSESG
;
A
#
# COMPACT_ATOMS: atom_id res chain seq x y z
N ASP A 1 -2.85 -38.00 5.78
CA ASP A 1 -3.56 -37.22 6.85
C ASP A 1 -3.11 -35.76 6.97
N GLY A 2 -2.43 -35.20 5.95
CA GLY A 2 -1.89 -33.84 6.01
C GLY A 2 -2.93 -32.70 6.13
N SER A 3 -4.19 -32.92 5.87
CA SER A 3 -5.24 -31.89 5.99
C SER A 3 -5.76 -31.69 7.41
N ALA A 4 -5.63 -32.69 8.29
CA ALA A 4 -6.12 -32.61 9.68
C ALA A 4 -5.22 -31.75 10.56
N ASP A 5 -3.92 -31.67 10.25
CA ASP A 5 -2.94 -30.95 11.05
C ASP A 5 -2.92 -29.43 10.77
N LEU A 6 -3.42 -28.99 9.61
CA LEU A 6 -3.46 -27.55 9.26
C LEU A 6 -4.26 -26.70 10.24
N TRP A 7 -5.38 -27.21 10.74
CA TRP A 7 -6.22 -26.46 11.68
C TRP A 7 -5.54 -26.25 13.04
N SER A 8 -4.52 -27.04 13.36
CA SER A 8 -3.68 -26.91 14.55
C SER A 8 -2.34 -26.22 14.31
N ALA A 9 -1.91 -26.08 13.05
CA ALA A 9 -0.63 -25.49 12.66
C ALA A 9 -0.68 -23.95 12.65
N TRP A 10 -0.83 -23.36 13.83
CA TRP A 10 -0.77 -21.90 14.00
C TRP A 10 0.66 -21.48 14.27
N THR A 11 1.21 -20.61 13.42
CA THR A 11 2.54 -20.02 13.65
C THR A 11 2.40 -18.87 14.66
N LEU A 12 2.57 -19.20 15.93
CA LEU A 12 2.48 -18.23 17.03
C LEU A 12 3.86 -17.62 17.35
N ASP A 13 4.52 -17.01 16.35
CA ASP A 13 5.76 -16.29 16.57
C ASP A 13 5.53 -15.12 17.55
N PRO A 14 6.20 -15.10 18.72
CA PRO A 14 6.00 -14.06 19.73
C PRO A 14 6.33 -12.65 19.23
N ILE A 15 7.28 -12.50 18.31
CA ILE A 15 7.69 -11.21 17.75
C ILE A 15 6.60 -10.68 16.82
N VAL A 16 6.07 -11.54 15.94
CA VAL A 16 4.97 -11.20 15.03
C VAL A 16 3.73 -10.84 15.82
N LEU A 17 3.37 -11.64 16.81
CA LEU A 17 2.20 -11.39 17.66
C LEU A 17 2.35 -10.11 18.50
N ALA A 18 3.50 -9.88 19.11
CA ALA A 18 3.75 -8.66 19.88
C ALA A 18 3.71 -7.41 18.98
N GLY A 19 4.27 -7.50 17.77
CA GLY A 19 4.19 -6.46 16.75
C GLY A 19 2.74 -6.17 16.34
N PHE A 20 1.97 -7.22 16.08
CA PHE A 20 0.56 -7.13 15.73
C PHE A 20 -0.29 -6.51 16.84
N VAL A 21 -0.17 -7.02 18.08
CA VAL A 21 -0.90 -6.48 19.25
C VAL A 21 -0.55 -5.02 19.48
N THR A 22 0.72 -4.64 19.35
CA THR A 22 1.18 -3.25 19.47
C THR A 22 0.58 -2.36 18.37
N LEU A 23 0.56 -2.85 17.14
CA LEU A 23 0.03 -2.13 15.99
C LEU A 23 -1.48 -1.91 16.13
N VAL A 24 -2.25 -2.98 16.35
CA VAL A 24 -3.72 -2.93 16.47
C VAL A 24 -4.15 -2.20 17.74
N GLY A 25 -3.54 -2.53 18.88
CA GLY A 25 -3.84 -1.88 20.16
C GLY A 25 -3.50 -0.39 20.14
N GLY A 26 -2.35 -0.01 19.59
CA GLY A 26 -1.94 1.37 19.41
C GLY A 26 -2.89 2.16 18.51
N TYR A 27 -3.28 1.56 17.37
CA TYR A 27 -4.23 2.18 16.44
C TYR A 27 -5.59 2.37 17.07
N THR A 28 -6.14 1.32 17.70
CA THR A 28 -7.43 1.37 18.40
C THR A 28 -7.43 2.43 19.50
N LEU A 29 -6.37 2.47 20.32
CA LEU A 29 -6.22 3.48 21.37
C LEU A 29 -6.19 4.91 20.80
N ALA A 30 -5.49 5.12 19.70
CA ALA A 30 -5.40 6.41 19.03
C ALA A 30 -6.77 6.85 18.48
N ILE A 31 -7.50 5.95 17.80
CA ILE A 31 -8.85 6.20 17.27
C ILE A 31 -9.84 6.51 18.38
N VAL A 32 -9.88 5.69 19.44
CA VAL A 32 -10.79 5.91 20.58
C VAL A 32 -10.53 7.26 21.24
N ARG A 33 -9.25 7.64 21.45
CA ARG A 33 -8.89 8.95 22.00
C ARG A 33 -9.30 10.11 21.09
N LEU A 34 -9.11 9.95 19.77
CA LEU A 34 -9.48 10.96 18.79
C LEU A 34 -11.00 11.16 18.76
N TRP A 35 -11.76 10.06 18.57
CA TRP A 35 -13.21 10.14 18.42
C TRP A 35 -13.95 10.55 19.71
N ARG A 36 -13.41 10.20 20.88
CA ARG A 36 -13.94 10.72 22.16
C ARG A 36 -13.80 12.23 22.30
N ARG A 37 -12.79 12.85 21.66
CA ARG A 37 -12.54 14.30 21.74
C ARG A 37 -13.19 15.08 20.59
N ALA A 38 -13.15 14.56 19.39
CA ALA A 38 -13.58 15.27 18.19
C ALA A 38 -14.95 14.82 17.64
N GLY A 39 -15.45 13.68 18.10
CA GLY A 39 -16.62 13.00 17.55
C GLY A 39 -16.27 11.93 16.52
N ILE A 40 -17.14 10.93 16.37
CA ILE A 40 -16.95 9.81 15.45
C ILE A 40 -16.85 10.33 14.01
N GLY A 41 -15.87 9.81 13.26
CA GLY A 41 -15.62 10.17 11.86
C GLY A 41 -14.86 11.48 11.65
N ARG A 42 -14.59 12.25 12.69
CA ARG A 42 -13.79 13.48 12.59
C ARG A 42 -12.31 13.18 12.70
N GLY A 43 -11.54 13.68 11.74
CA GLY A 43 -10.09 13.46 11.64
C GLY A 43 -9.71 12.16 10.94
N ILE A 44 -10.38 11.04 11.25
CA ILE A 44 -10.29 9.76 10.55
C ILE A 44 -11.71 9.26 10.29
N ALA A 45 -11.99 8.93 9.03
CA ALA A 45 -13.28 8.41 8.61
C ALA A 45 -13.44 6.91 8.96
N PRO A 46 -14.66 6.40 9.18
CA PRO A 46 -14.89 4.99 9.48
C PRO A 46 -14.34 4.03 8.41
N TRP A 47 -14.38 4.41 7.13
CA TRP A 47 -13.83 3.60 6.05
C TRP A 47 -12.29 3.48 6.12
N GLU A 48 -11.59 4.52 6.63
CA GLU A 48 -10.14 4.46 6.84
C GLU A 48 -9.79 3.48 7.97
N VAL A 49 -10.62 3.45 9.02
CA VAL A 49 -10.50 2.44 10.10
C VAL A 49 -10.78 1.04 9.56
N ALA A 50 -11.83 0.87 8.75
CA ALA A 50 -12.16 -0.41 8.13
C ALA A 50 -11.01 -0.89 7.22
N SER A 51 -10.39 0.02 6.44
CA SER A 51 -9.22 -0.29 5.61
C SER A 51 -8.02 -0.76 6.45
N PHE A 52 -7.71 -0.07 7.55
CA PHE A 52 -6.64 -0.50 8.45
C PHE A 52 -6.94 -1.88 9.05
N SER A 53 -8.17 -2.11 9.49
CA SER A 53 -8.59 -3.40 10.06
C SER A 53 -8.51 -4.52 9.02
N ALA A 54 -8.92 -4.26 7.78
CA ALA A 54 -8.78 -5.22 6.68
C ALA A 54 -7.30 -5.52 6.37
N GLY A 55 -6.44 -4.50 6.36
CA GLY A 55 -5.00 -4.67 6.17
C GLY A 55 -4.35 -5.49 7.28
N THR A 56 -4.71 -5.24 8.54
CA THR A 56 -4.21 -6.03 9.67
C THR A 56 -4.76 -7.45 9.70
N ALA A 57 -6.02 -7.66 9.30
CA ALA A 57 -6.58 -9.00 9.13
C ALA A 57 -5.86 -9.78 8.01
N ALA A 58 -5.61 -9.14 6.85
CA ALA A 58 -4.85 -9.75 5.77
C ALA A 58 -3.41 -10.09 6.19
N PHE A 59 -2.78 -9.25 7.01
CA PHE A 59 -1.46 -9.54 7.58
C PHE A 59 -1.48 -10.77 8.49
N LEU A 60 -2.51 -10.93 9.34
CA LEU A 60 -2.67 -12.13 10.16
C LEU A 60 -2.88 -13.38 9.32
N LEU A 61 -3.72 -13.30 8.29
CA LEU A 61 -3.95 -14.42 7.37
C LEU A 61 -2.67 -14.83 6.64
N ALA A 62 -1.78 -13.89 6.37
CA ALA A 62 -0.51 -14.17 5.73
C ALA A 62 0.55 -14.74 6.70
N MET A 63 0.66 -14.21 7.92
CA MET A 63 1.81 -14.44 8.79
C MET A 63 1.53 -15.35 9.99
N VAL A 64 0.27 -15.71 10.23
CA VAL A 64 -0.10 -16.54 11.38
C VAL A 64 -0.86 -17.77 10.95
N TRP A 65 -1.89 -17.61 10.13
CA TRP A 65 -2.74 -18.71 9.65
C TRP A 65 -3.75 -18.16 8.62
N PRO A 66 -4.09 -18.86 7.52
CA PRO A 66 -3.60 -20.20 7.13
C PRO A 66 -2.41 -20.18 6.17
N LEU A 67 -2.05 -19.00 5.56
CA LEU A 67 -1.07 -18.97 4.49
C LEU A 67 0.34 -19.33 4.94
N ASP A 68 0.70 -19.02 6.18
CA ASP A 68 2.01 -19.37 6.71
C ASP A 68 2.19 -20.90 6.78
N ALA A 69 1.25 -21.58 7.43
CA ALA A 69 1.26 -23.04 7.52
C ALA A 69 1.17 -23.74 6.14
N LEU A 70 0.36 -23.18 5.23
CA LEU A 70 0.24 -23.69 3.87
C LEU A 70 1.53 -23.43 3.06
N GLY A 71 2.19 -22.29 3.29
CA GLY A 71 3.42 -21.90 2.61
C GLY A 71 4.62 -22.81 2.91
N GLU A 72 4.59 -23.55 4.04
CA GLU A 72 5.61 -24.56 4.34
C GLU A 72 5.50 -25.81 3.46
N VAL A 73 4.29 -26.12 2.96
CA VAL A 73 4.02 -27.36 2.21
C VAL A 73 3.67 -27.12 0.74
N LEU A 74 3.22 -25.89 0.39
CA LEU A 74 2.82 -25.51 -0.97
C LEU A 74 3.54 -24.24 -1.40
N PHE A 75 4.26 -24.29 -2.51
CA PHE A 75 4.91 -23.13 -3.08
C PHE A 75 3.88 -22.08 -3.56
N SER A 76 2.74 -22.52 -4.08
CA SER A 76 1.63 -21.64 -4.48
C SER A 76 1.06 -20.82 -3.31
N ALA A 77 0.94 -21.42 -2.13
CA ALA A 77 0.49 -20.73 -0.92
C ALA A 77 1.56 -19.73 -0.43
N HIS A 78 2.85 -20.09 -0.49
CA HIS A 78 3.96 -19.21 -0.18
C HIS A 78 3.97 -17.98 -1.10
N MET A 79 3.73 -18.15 -2.39
CA MET A 79 3.62 -17.02 -3.33
C MET A 79 2.39 -16.16 -3.06
N ALA A 80 1.26 -16.76 -2.69
CA ALA A 80 0.09 -16.01 -2.26
C ALA A 80 0.37 -15.16 -1.01
N GLN A 81 1.14 -15.68 -0.04
CA GLN A 81 1.60 -14.95 1.13
C GLN A 81 2.42 -13.73 0.75
N HIS A 82 3.40 -13.87 -0.19
CA HIS A 82 4.19 -12.74 -0.69
C HIS A 82 3.33 -11.65 -1.36
N ILE A 83 2.33 -12.04 -2.15
CA ILE A 83 1.40 -11.09 -2.79
C ILE A 83 0.61 -10.32 -1.73
N VAL A 84 0.10 -11.01 -0.71
CA VAL A 84 -0.62 -10.35 0.38
C VAL A 84 0.27 -9.34 1.08
N LEU A 85 1.52 -9.69 1.40
CA LEU A 85 2.47 -8.81 2.07
C LEU A 85 2.91 -7.62 1.21
N THR A 86 3.00 -7.78 -0.11
CA THR A 86 3.52 -6.74 -1.02
C THR A 86 2.42 -5.88 -1.62
N ALA A 87 1.30 -6.49 -2.04
CA ALA A 87 0.30 -5.83 -2.87
C ALA A 87 -1.05 -5.57 -2.17
N VAL A 88 -1.38 -6.31 -1.08
CA VAL A 88 -2.68 -6.16 -0.39
C VAL A 88 -2.54 -5.39 0.92
N VAL A 89 -1.67 -5.84 1.80
CA VAL A 89 -1.50 -5.24 3.15
C VAL A 89 -1.03 -3.79 3.08
N PRO A 90 0.01 -3.43 2.30
CA PRO A 90 0.53 -2.07 2.27
C PRO A 90 -0.47 -1.00 1.86
N PRO A 91 -1.23 -1.14 0.75
CA PRO A 91 -2.21 -0.12 0.36
C PRO A 91 -3.33 0.03 1.39
N LEU A 92 -3.81 -1.08 1.98
CA LEU A 92 -4.85 -1.04 3.01
C LEU A 92 -4.39 -0.32 4.27
N LEU A 93 -3.14 -0.56 4.71
CA LEU A 93 -2.55 0.15 5.83
C LEU A 93 -2.37 1.64 5.52
N TRP A 94 -1.89 2.01 4.31
CA TRP A 94 -1.72 3.41 3.92
C TRP A 94 -3.04 4.17 3.86
N LEU A 95 -4.09 3.55 3.31
CA LEU A 95 -5.44 4.12 3.31
C LEU A 95 -5.99 4.33 4.72
N GLY A 96 -5.60 3.48 5.67
CA GLY A 96 -5.96 3.57 7.09
C GLY A 96 -5.20 4.65 7.88
N ARG A 97 -4.37 5.48 7.24
CA ARG A 97 -3.58 6.55 7.88
C ARG A 97 -2.80 6.11 9.13
N PRO A 98 -1.82 5.21 8.99
CA PRO A 98 -1.09 4.62 10.12
C PRO A 98 -0.33 5.65 10.98
N VAL A 99 -0.12 6.87 10.47
CA VAL A 99 0.52 7.98 11.21
C VAL A 99 -0.19 8.29 12.53
N ILE A 100 -1.49 7.98 12.65
CA ILE A 100 -2.23 8.17 13.90
C ILE A 100 -1.64 7.34 15.05
N LEU A 101 -0.95 6.25 14.77
CA LEU A 101 -0.25 5.44 15.78
C LEU A 101 0.69 6.25 16.65
N LEU A 102 1.29 7.30 16.10
CA LEU A 102 2.15 8.20 16.87
C LEU A 102 1.40 8.88 18.03
N TRP A 103 0.07 9.03 17.92
CA TRP A 103 -0.75 9.65 18.95
C TRP A 103 -1.07 8.69 20.12
N SER A 104 -0.92 7.37 19.93
CA SER A 104 -1.03 6.40 21.01
C SER A 104 0.17 6.45 21.96
N LEU A 105 1.32 6.89 21.46
CA LEU A 105 2.59 6.89 22.17
C LEU A 105 2.67 8.02 23.23
N PRO A 106 3.38 7.79 24.36
CA PRO A 106 3.76 8.83 25.30
C PRO A 106 4.51 9.97 24.63
N ARG A 107 4.33 11.19 25.13
CA ARG A 107 4.97 12.39 24.55
C ARG A 107 6.48 12.28 24.42
N CYS A 108 7.15 11.67 25.40
CA CYS A 108 8.60 11.46 25.38
C CYS A 108 9.06 10.56 24.20
N LEU A 109 8.37 9.44 23.99
CA LEU A 109 8.68 8.49 22.91
C LEU A 109 8.37 9.09 21.54
N ARG A 110 7.22 9.76 21.41
CA ARG A 110 6.85 10.48 20.17
C ARG A 110 7.87 11.55 19.79
N ARG A 111 8.43 12.29 20.79
CA ARG A 111 9.50 13.26 20.55
C ARG A 111 10.79 12.58 20.06
N LYS A 112 11.20 11.48 20.70
CA LYS A 112 12.40 10.72 20.29
C LYS A 112 12.25 10.16 18.87
N ILE A 113 11.11 9.54 18.56
CA ILE A 113 10.81 9.05 17.21
C ILE A 113 10.80 10.21 16.21
N GLY A 114 10.15 11.32 16.54
CA GLY A 114 10.13 12.51 15.68
C GLY A 114 11.53 13.08 15.43
N ALA A 115 12.38 13.14 16.45
CA ALA A 115 13.77 13.58 16.31
C ALA A 115 14.58 12.62 15.43
N LEU A 116 14.42 11.32 15.60
CA LEU A 116 15.06 10.29 14.77
C LEU A 116 14.65 10.41 13.30
N LEU A 117 13.34 10.53 13.02
CA LEU A 117 12.82 10.67 11.66
C LEU A 117 13.25 11.99 11.00
N GLN A 118 13.54 13.03 11.79
CA GLN A 118 14.06 14.33 11.32
C GLN A 118 15.59 14.37 11.23
N ALA A 119 16.30 13.37 11.76
CA ALA A 119 17.75 13.28 11.61
C ALA A 119 18.13 13.29 10.12
N ARG A 120 19.11 14.12 9.75
CA ARG A 120 19.47 14.34 8.34
C ARG A 120 19.66 13.08 7.51
N PRO A 121 20.41 12.03 7.97
CA PRO A 121 20.61 10.82 7.18
C PRO A 121 19.30 10.03 7.01
N VAL A 122 18.50 9.87 8.10
CA VAL A 122 17.22 9.15 8.06
C VAL A 122 16.23 9.84 7.13
N ARG A 123 16.11 11.16 7.24
CA ARG A 123 15.23 11.96 6.38
C ARG A 123 15.65 11.92 4.91
N LYS A 124 16.96 11.99 4.62
CA LYS A 124 17.48 11.88 3.24
C LYS A 124 17.17 10.50 2.66
N PHE A 125 17.45 9.44 3.42
CA PHE A 125 17.14 8.07 3.01
C PHE A 125 15.63 7.88 2.77
N TRP A 126 14.78 8.33 3.71
CA TRP A 126 13.33 8.24 3.58
C TRP A 126 12.81 8.97 2.33
N ILE A 127 13.25 10.22 2.12
CA ILE A 127 12.86 10.99 0.94
C ILE A 127 13.27 10.26 -0.34
N TRP A 128 14.49 9.73 -0.39
CA TRP A 128 14.99 8.98 -1.55
C TRP A 128 14.21 7.67 -1.76
N ALA A 129 14.07 6.84 -0.72
CA ALA A 129 13.42 5.54 -0.80
C ALA A 129 11.92 5.63 -1.14
N THR A 130 11.28 6.77 -0.85
CA THR A 130 9.87 7.04 -1.19
C THR A 130 9.67 7.80 -2.50
N LEU A 131 10.74 8.10 -3.26
CA LEU A 131 10.60 8.53 -4.64
C LEU A 131 10.05 7.39 -5.49
N PRO A 132 9.22 7.65 -6.53
CA PRO A 132 8.58 6.60 -7.32
C PRO A 132 9.57 5.62 -7.95
N LEU A 133 10.59 6.12 -8.62
CA LEU A 133 11.59 5.29 -9.28
C LEU A 133 12.46 4.47 -8.30
N PRO A 134 13.06 5.05 -7.25
CA PRO A 134 13.75 4.25 -6.23
C PRO A 134 12.86 3.21 -5.54
N ALA A 135 11.60 3.55 -5.20
CA ALA A 135 10.67 2.61 -4.59
C ALA A 135 10.36 1.44 -5.52
N PHE A 136 10.14 1.71 -6.80
CA PHE A 136 9.96 0.70 -7.85
C PHE A 136 11.19 -0.20 -8.00
N VAL A 137 12.39 0.38 -8.03
CA VAL A 137 13.64 -0.40 -8.16
C VAL A 137 13.88 -1.27 -6.91
N LEU A 138 13.63 -0.74 -5.72
CA LEU A 138 13.76 -1.50 -4.47
C LEU A 138 12.78 -2.66 -4.40
N GLU A 139 11.53 -2.42 -4.74
CA GLU A 139 10.49 -3.47 -4.78
C GLU A 139 10.86 -4.55 -5.81
N GLY A 140 11.24 -4.15 -7.03
CA GLY A 140 11.67 -5.09 -8.07
C GLY A 140 12.92 -5.86 -7.69
N ALA A 141 13.91 -5.24 -7.04
CA ALA A 141 15.12 -5.92 -6.57
C ALA A 141 14.80 -6.96 -5.49
N VAL A 142 13.89 -6.66 -4.56
CA VAL A 142 13.40 -7.63 -3.57
C VAL A 142 12.69 -8.78 -4.27
N LEU A 143 11.77 -8.49 -5.19
CA LEU A 143 11.02 -9.50 -5.92
C LEU A 143 11.96 -10.45 -6.66
N TRP A 144 12.79 -9.95 -7.57
CA TRP A 144 13.67 -10.78 -8.38
C TRP A 144 14.78 -11.45 -7.57
N GLY A 145 15.30 -10.75 -6.57
CA GLY A 145 16.35 -11.29 -5.70
C GLY A 145 15.89 -12.54 -4.93
N TRP A 146 14.72 -12.48 -4.31
CA TRP A 146 14.19 -13.62 -3.57
C TRP A 146 13.65 -14.76 -4.44
N HIS A 147 13.26 -14.50 -5.69
CA HIS A 147 12.84 -15.56 -6.59
C HIS A 147 14.01 -16.29 -7.28
N ALA A 148 15.26 -15.93 -7.01
CA ALA A 148 16.38 -16.78 -7.36
C ALA A 148 16.31 -18.10 -6.57
N PRO A 149 16.42 -19.30 -7.21
CA PRO A 149 16.26 -20.58 -6.53
C PRO A 149 17.12 -20.71 -5.25
N VAL A 150 18.39 -20.28 -5.32
CA VAL A 150 19.30 -20.30 -4.19
C VAL A 150 18.80 -19.44 -3.00
N ALA A 151 18.14 -18.31 -3.28
CA ALA A 151 17.62 -17.43 -2.24
C ALA A 151 16.38 -18.02 -1.54
N ILE A 152 15.47 -18.63 -2.31
CA ILE A 152 14.32 -19.34 -1.74
C ILE A 152 14.78 -20.56 -0.93
N GLU A 153 15.70 -21.36 -1.46
CA GLU A 153 16.25 -22.51 -0.72
C GLU A 153 16.91 -22.09 0.60
N ALA A 154 17.68 -20.99 0.59
CA ALA A 154 18.28 -20.45 1.79
C ALA A 154 17.23 -19.94 2.80
N ALA A 155 16.13 -19.33 2.32
CA ALA A 155 15.04 -18.87 3.17
C ALA A 155 14.29 -20.05 3.81
N LEU A 156 13.99 -21.09 3.04
CA LEU A 156 13.31 -22.28 3.55
C LEU A 156 14.18 -23.09 4.52
N ALA A 157 15.51 -23.01 4.39
CA ALA A 157 16.46 -23.68 5.28
C ALA A 157 16.75 -22.90 6.57
N ASN A 158 16.36 -21.61 6.66
CA ASN A 158 16.74 -20.77 7.81
C ASN A 158 15.64 -19.74 8.13
N GLU A 159 15.06 -19.85 9.32
CA GLU A 159 13.97 -18.98 9.80
C GLU A 159 14.33 -17.48 9.79
N ALA A 160 15.56 -17.11 10.13
CA ALA A 160 15.97 -15.70 10.14
C ALA A 160 16.05 -15.13 8.71
N ILE A 161 16.48 -15.93 7.73
CA ILE A 161 16.48 -15.55 6.32
C ILE A 161 15.05 -15.48 5.80
N HIS A 162 14.17 -16.42 6.18
CA HIS A 162 12.75 -16.42 5.84
C HIS A 162 12.04 -15.16 6.39
N ALA A 163 12.27 -14.84 7.66
CA ALA A 163 11.75 -13.62 8.27
C ALA A 163 12.27 -12.35 7.55
N ALA A 164 13.54 -12.31 7.17
CA ALA A 164 14.14 -11.21 6.42
C ALA A 164 13.52 -11.07 5.01
N MET A 165 13.21 -12.19 4.36
CA MET A 165 12.49 -12.23 3.09
C MET A 165 11.11 -11.59 3.23
N HIS A 166 10.27 -12.06 4.15
CA HIS A 166 8.93 -11.50 4.38
C HIS A 166 8.97 -10.02 4.78
N LEU A 167 9.90 -9.64 5.67
CA LEU A 167 10.09 -8.25 6.07
C LEU A 167 10.47 -7.36 4.88
N SER A 168 11.37 -7.84 4.00
CA SER A 168 11.79 -7.08 2.83
C SER A 168 10.64 -6.89 1.81
N PHE A 169 9.82 -7.92 1.58
CA PHE A 169 8.61 -7.80 0.76
C PHE A 169 7.62 -6.79 1.34
N PHE A 170 7.36 -6.87 2.63
CA PHE A 170 6.45 -5.95 3.31
C PHE A 170 6.95 -4.49 3.26
N VAL A 171 8.23 -4.27 3.57
CA VAL A 171 8.85 -2.93 3.53
C VAL A 171 8.91 -2.40 2.10
N GLY A 172 9.32 -3.22 1.13
CA GLY A 172 9.33 -2.85 -0.30
C GLY A 172 7.94 -2.42 -0.77
N GLY A 173 6.93 -3.23 -0.46
CA GLY A 173 5.54 -2.89 -0.73
C GLY A 173 5.10 -1.58 -0.06
N LEU A 174 5.41 -1.38 1.23
CA LEU A 174 5.08 -0.12 1.92
C LEU A 174 5.70 1.11 1.26
N LEU A 175 6.96 1.04 0.83
CA LEU A 175 7.65 2.14 0.14
C LEU A 175 7.02 2.43 -1.22
N PHE A 176 6.74 1.39 -2.01
CA PHE A 176 6.13 1.51 -3.32
C PHE A 176 4.72 2.10 -3.23
N TRP A 177 3.86 1.55 -2.38
CA TRP A 177 2.49 2.06 -2.20
C TRP A 177 2.46 3.45 -1.56
N HIS A 178 3.45 3.80 -0.72
CA HIS A 178 3.63 5.18 -0.26
C HIS A 178 3.88 6.12 -1.43
N ALA A 179 4.77 5.76 -2.35
CA ALA A 179 5.07 6.58 -3.53
C ALA A 179 3.81 6.79 -4.39
N LEU A 180 3.00 5.75 -4.61
CA LEU A 180 1.74 5.83 -5.35
C LEU A 180 0.71 6.72 -4.64
N ALA A 181 0.50 6.51 -3.34
CA ALA A 181 -0.45 7.28 -2.54
C ALA A 181 -0.14 8.79 -2.47
N HIS A 182 1.13 9.15 -2.65
CA HIS A 182 1.58 10.55 -2.59
C HIS A 182 1.86 11.18 -3.96
N ALA A 183 1.50 10.51 -5.05
CA ALA A 183 1.67 11.00 -6.42
C ALA A 183 1.10 12.40 -6.64
N GLY A 184 -0.11 12.67 -6.12
CA GLY A 184 -0.80 13.95 -6.26
C GLY A 184 -0.14 15.14 -5.55
N ARG A 185 0.75 14.90 -4.60
CA ARG A 185 1.50 15.95 -3.89
C ARG A 185 2.74 16.42 -4.65
N ARG A 186 3.10 15.74 -5.74
CA ARG A 186 4.27 16.05 -6.54
C ARG A 186 3.92 17.06 -7.64
N HIS A 187 4.80 18.02 -7.85
CA HIS A 187 4.65 18.98 -8.95
C HIS A 187 4.88 18.26 -10.29
N GLY A 188 4.14 18.66 -11.33
CA GLY A 188 4.31 18.10 -12.66
C GLY A 188 3.55 16.79 -12.91
N ALA A 189 4.26 15.78 -13.41
CA ALA A 189 3.69 14.51 -13.89
C ALA A 189 3.62 13.39 -12.83
N GLY A 190 3.58 13.73 -11.54
CA GLY A 190 3.66 12.72 -10.46
C GLY A 190 2.65 11.57 -10.57
N TYR A 191 1.42 11.83 -11.02
CA TYR A 191 0.44 10.77 -11.30
C TYR A 191 0.80 9.95 -12.55
N ALA A 192 1.29 10.60 -13.62
CA ALA A 192 1.67 9.89 -14.85
C ALA A 192 2.91 9.00 -14.60
N GLU A 193 3.91 9.53 -13.89
CA GLU A 193 5.10 8.76 -13.49
C GLU A 193 4.70 7.53 -12.68
N THR A 194 3.89 7.69 -11.63
CA THR A 194 3.47 6.57 -10.78
C THR A 194 2.55 5.58 -11.50
N ALA A 195 1.69 6.04 -12.42
CA ALA A 195 0.89 5.16 -13.27
C ALA A 195 1.77 4.31 -14.18
N ALA A 196 2.79 4.92 -14.83
CA ALA A 196 3.74 4.20 -15.66
C ALA A 196 4.55 3.17 -14.86
N LEU A 197 5.02 3.53 -13.66
CA LEU A 197 5.75 2.60 -12.80
C LEU A 197 4.85 1.47 -12.27
N SER A 198 3.58 1.74 -11.97
CA SER A 198 2.61 0.69 -11.61
C SER A 198 2.40 -0.30 -12.75
N PHE A 199 2.31 0.20 -14.00
CA PHE A 199 2.26 -0.65 -15.18
C PHE A 199 3.55 -1.46 -15.38
N LEU A 200 4.72 -0.85 -15.19
CA LEU A 200 5.99 -1.57 -15.26
C LEU A 200 6.11 -2.65 -14.17
N THR A 201 5.60 -2.38 -12.96
CA THR A 201 5.53 -3.38 -11.89
C THR A 201 4.65 -4.55 -12.31
N MET A 202 3.48 -4.29 -12.88
CA MET A 202 2.62 -5.33 -13.44
C MET A 202 3.37 -6.17 -14.50
N MET A 203 4.12 -5.52 -15.39
CA MET A 203 4.86 -6.21 -16.47
C MET A 203 5.95 -7.13 -15.93
N HIS A 204 6.80 -6.66 -15.02
CA HIS A 204 7.89 -7.51 -14.53
C HIS A 204 7.43 -8.59 -13.54
N THR A 205 6.40 -8.31 -12.72
CA THR A 205 5.78 -9.36 -11.88
C THR A 205 5.08 -10.41 -12.74
N GLY A 206 4.36 -9.96 -13.79
CA GLY A 206 3.75 -10.85 -14.78
C GLY A 206 4.77 -11.67 -15.54
N LEU A 207 5.91 -11.09 -15.93
CA LEU A 207 7.01 -11.83 -16.57
C LEU A 207 7.54 -12.95 -15.67
N LEU A 208 7.78 -12.64 -14.39
CA LEU A 208 8.23 -13.64 -13.42
C LEU A 208 7.17 -14.74 -13.22
N GLY A 209 5.90 -14.37 -13.08
CA GLY A 209 4.79 -15.32 -12.97
C GLY A 209 4.69 -16.21 -14.23
N ALA A 210 4.85 -15.64 -15.43
CA ALA A 210 4.87 -16.40 -16.66
C ALA A 210 6.06 -17.38 -16.73
N LEU A 211 7.25 -16.95 -16.33
CA LEU A 211 8.43 -17.83 -16.27
C LEU A 211 8.19 -19.05 -15.36
N LEU A 212 7.50 -18.88 -14.23
CA LEU A 212 7.16 -19.98 -13.33
C LEU A 212 6.06 -20.87 -13.90
N THR A 213 5.03 -20.27 -14.52
CA THR A 213 3.88 -20.98 -15.07
C THR A 213 4.27 -21.85 -16.27
N PHE A 214 5.16 -21.36 -17.15
CA PHE A 214 5.58 -22.08 -18.34
C PHE A 214 6.89 -22.87 -18.16
N ALA A 215 7.41 -22.95 -16.93
CA ALA A 215 8.59 -23.76 -16.67
C ALA A 215 8.32 -25.25 -16.98
N PRO A 216 9.20 -25.94 -17.73
CA PRO A 216 9.00 -27.36 -18.10
C PRO A 216 9.39 -28.33 -16.97
N ARG A 217 9.97 -27.82 -15.88
CA ARG A 217 10.43 -28.61 -14.72
C ARG A 217 10.36 -27.76 -13.46
N PRO A 218 10.25 -28.39 -12.27
CA PRO A 218 10.33 -27.67 -11.00
C PRO A 218 11.68 -26.95 -10.87
N LEU A 219 11.64 -25.69 -10.47
CA LEU A 219 12.80 -24.85 -10.18
C LEU A 219 13.16 -24.87 -8.70
N TYR A 220 12.16 -25.10 -7.83
CA TYR A 220 12.27 -25.05 -6.38
C TYR A 220 12.12 -26.44 -5.81
N LEU A 221 13.27 -27.14 -5.61
CA LEU A 221 13.28 -28.54 -5.17
C LEU A 221 13.07 -28.70 -3.66
N ALA A 222 13.16 -27.61 -2.90
CA ALA A 222 13.02 -27.62 -1.44
C ALA A 222 11.66 -28.12 -0.93
N TYR A 223 10.60 -27.99 -1.72
CA TYR A 223 9.27 -28.49 -1.37
C TYR A 223 9.12 -30.01 -1.56
N GLY A 224 10.05 -30.67 -2.28
CA GLY A 224 10.03 -32.11 -2.52
C GLY A 224 8.66 -32.61 -2.98
N ASP A 225 8.16 -33.65 -2.31
CA ASP A 225 6.89 -34.30 -2.62
C ASP A 225 5.70 -33.75 -1.76
N SER A 226 5.91 -32.71 -0.95
CA SER A 226 4.85 -32.15 -0.08
C SER A 226 3.56 -31.78 -0.81
N PRO A 227 3.58 -31.22 -2.04
CA PRO A 227 2.37 -30.90 -2.79
C PRO A 227 1.51 -32.10 -3.15
N LEU A 228 2.07 -33.33 -3.20
CA LEU A 228 1.31 -34.55 -3.54
C LEU A 228 0.20 -34.81 -2.54
N ALA A 229 0.38 -34.46 -1.25
CA ALA A 229 -0.65 -34.59 -0.23
C ALA A 229 -1.89 -33.72 -0.52
N TRP A 230 -1.73 -32.72 -1.39
CA TRP A 230 -2.78 -31.79 -1.84
C TRP A 230 -3.28 -32.10 -3.26
N GLY A 231 -2.85 -33.23 -3.84
CA GLY A 231 -3.24 -33.64 -5.19
C GLY A 231 -2.52 -32.88 -6.30
N LEU A 232 -1.43 -32.20 -6.01
CA LEU A 232 -0.61 -31.46 -6.97
C LEU A 232 0.77 -32.09 -7.08
N THR A 233 1.30 -32.19 -8.30
CA THR A 233 2.71 -32.46 -8.48
C THR A 233 3.52 -31.22 -8.14
N PRO A 234 4.83 -31.31 -7.80
CA PRO A 234 5.69 -30.17 -7.57
C PRO A 234 5.72 -29.16 -8.73
N LEU A 235 5.58 -29.65 -9.96
CA LEU A 235 5.50 -28.78 -11.14
C LEU A 235 4.16 -28.05 -11.23
N GLU A 236 3.04 -28.72 -10.98
CA GLU A 236 1.71 -28.10 -11.00
C GLU A 236 1.57 -27.05 -9.90
N ASP A 237 2.10 -27.30 -8.70
CA ASP A 237 2.12 -26.32 -7.61
C ASP A 237 2.96 -25.08 -7.98
N GLN A 238 4.13 -25.26 -8.59
CA GLN A 238 4.94 -24.14 -9.10
C GLN A 238 4.21 -23.37 -10.21
N GLN A 239 3.55 -24.05 -11.14
CA GLN A 239 2.79 -23.42 -12.22
C GLN A 239 1.60 -22.64 -11.66
N LEU A 240 0.92 -23.19 -10.65
CA LEU A 240 -0.14 -22.49 -9.92
C LEU A 240 0.40 -21.26 -9.20
N ALA A 241 1.55 -21.34 -8.54
CA ALA A 241 2.23 -20.21 -7.92
C ALA A 241 2.50 -19.09 -8.93
N GLY A 242 3.03 -19.43 -10.09
CA GLY A 242 3.24 -18.48 -11.20
C GLY A 242 1.95 -17.83 -11.68
N LEU A 243 0.89 -18.62 -11.83
CA LEU A 243 -0.43 -18.14 -12.25
C LEU A 243 -1.05 -17.18 -11.22
N ILE A 244 -0.96 -17.51 -9.94
CA ILE A 244 -1.40 -16.65 -8.83
C ILE A 244 -0.66 -15.30 -8.86
N MET A 245 0.67 -15.33 -9.01
CA MET A 245 1.46 -14.10 -9.15
C MET A 245 1.05 -13.28 -10.37
N TRP A 246 0.92 -13.90 -11.52
CA TRP A 246 0.60 -13.21 -12.77
C TRP A 246 -0.79 -12.55 -12.70
N VAL A 247 -1.82 -13.32 -12.33
CA VAL A 247 -3.21 -12.86 -12.40
C VAL A 247 -3.55 -11.93 -11.24
N ILE A 248 -3.27 -12.33 -9.99
CA ILE A 248 -3.71 -11.56 -8.82
C ILE A 248 -2.87 -10.29 -8.68
N CYS A 249 -1.55 -10.43 -8.69
CA CYS A 249 -0.66 -9.29 -8.55
C CYS A 249 -0.82 -8.33 -9.74
N GLY A 250 -0.88 -8.86 -10.97
CA GLY A 250 -1.12 -8.08 -12.17
C GLY A 250 -2.42 -7.29 -12.11
N THR A 251 -3.50 -7.91 -11.64
CA THR A 251 -4.80 -7.24 -11.48
C THR A 251 -4.74 -6.08 -10.49
N ILE A 252 -4.07 -6.27 -9.36
CA ILE A 252 -3.93 -5.21 -8.33
C ILE A 252 -3.17 -4.01 -8.90
N TYR A 253 -2.04 -4.24 -9.58
CA TYR A 253 -1.23 -3.15 -10.12
C TYR A 253 -1.87 -2.46 -11.33
N ILE A 254 -2.61 -3.18 -12.19
CA ILE A 254 -3.35 -2.54 -13.29
C ILE A 254 -4.47 -1.65 -12.75
N VAL A 255 -5.21 -2.09 -11.74
CA VAL A 255 -6.24 -1.28 -11.10
C VAL A 255 -5.62 -0.01 -10.49
N ALA A 256 -4.50 -0.14 -9.77
CA ALA A 256 -3.79 1.01 -9.24
C ALA A 256 -3.34 1.98 -10.34
N GLY A 257 -2.75 1.47 -11.41
CA GLY A 257 -2.32 2.25 -12.57
C GLY A 257 -3.47 3.00 -13.26
N VAL A 258 -4.61 2.34 -13.47
CA VAL A 258 -5.82 2.96 -14.06
C VAL A 258 -6.37 4.07 -13.16
N LEU A 259 -6.43 3.85 -11.84
CA LEU A 259 -6.87 4.87 -10.89
C LEU A 259 -5.93 6.10 -10.88
N LEU A 260 -4.62 5.87 -10.95
CA LEU A 260 -3.63 6.94 -11.04
C LEU A 260 -3.73 7.70 -12.36
N LEU A 261 -3.95 7.01 -13.48
CA LEU A 261 -4.16 7.60 -14.80
C LEU A 261 -5.42 8.47 -14.81
N ALA A 262 -6.53 7.96 -14.26
CA ALA A 262 -7.76 8.72 -14.12
C ALA A 262 -7.58 9.98 -13.25
N ALA A 263 -6.81 9.87 -12.15
CA ALA A 263 -6.47 11.00 -11.31
C ALA A 263 -5.61 12.03 -12.04
N TRP A 264 -4.68 11.58 -12.88
CA TRP A 264 -3.85 12.45 -13.72
C TRP A 264 -4.68 13.23 -14.74
N ILE A 265 -5.58 12.54 -15.48
CA ILE A 265 -6.47 13.19 -16.46
C ILE A 265 -7.30 14.28 -15.77
N ARG A 266 -7.94 13.97 -14.63
CA ARG A 266 -8.71 14.95 -13.85
C ARG A 266 -7.85 16.14 -13.39
N GLN A 267 -6.59 15.90 -13.06
CA GLN A 267 -5.68 16.98 -12.67
C GLN A 267 -5.35 17.89 -13.84
N VAL A 268 -5.13 17.33 -15.04
CA VAL A 268 -4.86 18.09 -16.28
C VAL A 268 -6.07 18.94 -16.65
N GLU A 269 -7.28 18.37 -16.66
CA GLU A 269 -8.52 19.08 -16.93
C GLU A 269 -8.75 20.26 -15.99
N ARG A 270 -8.55 20.06 -14.68
CA ARG A 270 -8.66 21.16 -13.69
C ARG A 270 -7.67 22.27 -13.94
N ARG A 271 -6.42 21.95 -14.31
CA ARG A 271 -5.39 22.96 -14.63
C ARG A 271 -5.74 23.74 -15.90
N SER A 272 -6.23 23.07 -16.93
CA SER A 272 -6.66 23.71 -18.19
C SER A 272 -7.85 24.65 -17.95
N ALA A 273 -8.85 24.21 -17.19
CA ALA A 273 -10.02 25.04 -16.84
C ALA A 273 -9.60 26.30 -16.06
N SER A 274 -8.68 26.16 -15.09
CA SER A 274 -8.16 27.29 -14.33
C SER A 274 -7.34 28.27 -15.20
N ALA A 275 -6.54 27.77 -16.14
CA ALA A 275 -5.77 28.59 -17.08
C ALA A 275 -6.68 29.39 -18.02
N THR A 276 -7.74 28.75 -18.53
CA THR A 276 -8.74 29.42 -19.39
C THR A 276 -9.49 30.52 -18.62
N PHE A 277 -9.87 30.27 -17.36
CA PHE A 277 -10.50 31.27 -16.51
C PHE A 277 -9.60 32.49 -16.28
N MET A 278 -8.32 32.26 -15.96
CA MET A 278 -7.34 33.33 -15.74
C MET A 278 -7.02 34.11 -17.04
N SER A 279 -7.00 33.45 -18.19
CA SER A 279 -6.79 34.08 -19.51
C SER A 279 -8.01 34.92 -19.95
N GLY A 280 -9.22 34.54 -19.52
CA GLY A 280 -10.45 35.31 -19.78
C GLY A 280 -10.64 36.51 -18.85
N TYR A 281 -9.92 36.58 -17.73
CA TYR A 281 -9.96 37.69 -16.81
C TYR A 281 -9.06 38.83 -17.35
N LYS A 282 -9.70 39.81 -18.07
CA LYS A 282 -9.05 41.11 -18.39
C LYS A 282 -9.12 41.98 -17.13
N PRO A 283 -7.99 42.33 -16.47
CA PRO A 283 -8.02 43.32 -15.41
C PRO A 283 -8.36 44.70 -16.05
N GLY A 284 -9.58 45.18 -15.76
CA GLY A 284 -10.06 46.45 -16.29
C GLY A 284 -11.45 46.43 -16.94
N SER A 285 -12.16 45.31 -17.04
CA SER A 285 -13.58 45.35 -17.34
C SER A 285 -14.34 45.99 -16.18
N PRO A 286 -15.10 47.11 -16.37
CA PRO A 286 -15.84 47.72 -15.28
C PRO A 286 -16.80 46.68 -14.72
N ALA A 287 -16.69 46.41 -13.40
CA ALA A 287 -17.73 45.70 -12.67
C ALA A 287 -19.08 46.35 -13.06
N PHE A 288 -20.05 45.54 -13.43
CA PHE A 288 -21.42 45.94 -13.67
C PHE A 288 -21.79 47.02 -12.67
N GLY A 289 -21.99 48.26 -13.18
CA GLY A 289 -22.40 49.39 -12.41
C GLY A 289 -23.76 49.07 -11.76
N VAL A 290 -23.75 48.90 -10.47
CA VAL A 290 -24.97 49.03 -9.70
C VAL A 290 -25.38 50.48 -9.86
N ASP A 291 -26.36 50.70 -10.74
CA ASP A 291 -26.99 51.99 -10.96
C ASP A 291 -27.59 52.50 -9.63
N ARG A 292 -26.86 53.41 -8.98
CA ARG A 292 -27.28 54.11 -7.76
C ARG A 292 -28.14 55.37 -8.08
N SER A 293 -28.68 55.46 -9.29
CA SER A 293 -29.46 56.66 -9.68
C SER A 293 -30.89 56.72 -9.17
N ASN A 294 -31.37 55.72 -8.39
CA ASN A 294 -32.74 55.68 -7.91
C ASN A 294 -32.96 55.83 -6.39
N ALA A 295 -32.03 56.44 -5.68
CA ALA A 295 -32.16 56.67 -4.20
C ALA A 295 -32.24 58.17 -3.81
N ALA A 296 -32.77 59.06 -4.66
CA ALA A 296 -32.94 60.45 -4.34
C ALA A 296 -34.27 61.02 -4.88
N ALA A 297 -35.40 60.52 -4.38
CA ALA A 297 -36.69 61.23 -4.54
C ALA A 297 -37.68 60.79 -3.43
N HIS A 298 -37.49 61.30 -2.21
CA HIS A 298 -38.58 61.43 -1.26
C HIS A 298 -38.70 62.88 -0.86
N PRO A 299 -39.78 63.59 -1.18
CA PRO A 299 -40.04 64.95 -0.72
C PRO A 299 -40.40 64.92 0.79
N ARG A 300 -39.79 65.80 1.51
CA ARG A 300 -40.25 66.16 2.88
C ARG A 300 -41.60 66.85 2.76
N SER A 301 -42.66 66.29 3.34
CA SER A 301 -43.83 67.05 3.70
C SER A 301 -43.68 67.58 5.10
N GLU A 302 -43.61 68.89 5.21
CA GLU A 302 -43.84 69.67 6.42
C GLU A 302 -45.33 69.50 6.78
N SER A 303 -45.61 69.35 8.07
CA SER A 303 -46.69 70.13 8.73
C SER A 303 -46.97 69.58 10.12
N GLY A 304 -47.02 70.47 11.09
CA GLY A 304 -47.81 70.42 12.29
C GLY A 304 -47.10 70.13 13.59
#